data_9c5d0491c2022eff9684ab05fe6af41b
#
_entry.id   9c5d0491c2022eff9684ab05fe6af41b
#
_cell.length_a   1.000
_cell.length_b   1.000
_cell.length_c   1.000
_cell.angle_alpha   90.00
_cell.angle_beta   90.00
_cell.angle_gamma   90.00
#
_symmetry.space_group_name_H-M   'P 1'
#
loop_
_entity.id
_entity.type
_entity.pdbx_description
1 polymer ?
#
loop_
_entity_poly.entity_id
_entity_poly.type
_entity_poly.pdbx_seq_one_letter_code
_entity_poly.pdbx_strand_id
1 'polypeptide(L)'
;LTNDQQIVSMPTTRAGCSMADMANVPDVEECWHILLEELDLQDPLSRENPDEIANQDDNFLVPVTYMNSSAALKAFVGRHGGIVCTSTNAMGVLEWALSRAGGLGKVLFFPDQHLGRNTAFKMGFESGDMVVWDPREIPDTSEISAARFVLWHGYCSVHQRFTVNQIDNLRELHPGAMIVVHPECNRKVVQAADA
;
A
#
# COMPACT_ATOMS: atom_id res chain seq x y z
N LEU A 1 -27.74 -14.08 3.49
CA LEU A 1 -27.81 -14.81 2.23
C LEU A 1 -29.27 -14.99 1.85
N THR A 2 -29.66 -14.67 0.61
CA THR A 2 -30.97 -14.98 0.06
C THR A 2 -31.00 -16.46 -0.37
N ASN A 3 -32.20 -17.06 -0.51
CA ASN A 3 -32.34 -18.47 -0.90
C ASN A 3 -31.73 -18.80 -2.27
N ASP A 4 -31.47 -17.79 -3.11
CA ASP A 4 -30.91 -17.96 -4.46
C ASP A 4 -29.37 -17.80 -4.50
N GLN A 5 -28.72 -17.53 -3.36
CA GLN A 5 -27.26 -17.37 -3.29
C GLN A 5 -26.60 -18.73 -3.00
N GLN A 6 -25.71 -19.13 -3.88
CA GLN A 6 -24.84 -20.29 -3.71
C GLN A 6 -23.47 -19.85 -3.20
N ILE A 7 -22.98 -20.53 -2.17
CA ILE A 7 -21.60 -20.39 -1.73
C ILE A 7 -20.78 -21.45 -2.45
N VAL A 8 -19.87 -21.00 -3.32
CA VAL A 8 -18.89 -21.87 -3.97
C VAL A 8 -17.57 -21.70 -3.22
N SER A 9 -17.14 -22.75 -2.53
CA SER A 9 -15.84 -22.76 -1.87
C SER A 9 -14.70 -22.83 -2.90
N MET A 10 -13.53 -22.29 -2.55
CA MET A 10 -12.34 -22.41 -3.40
C MET A 10 -12.01 -23.88 -3.66
N PRO A 11 -11.66 -24.25 -4.91
CA PRO A 11 -11.43 -25.64 -5.30
C PRO A 11 -10.18 -26.26 -4.67
N THR A 12 -9.29 -25.44 -4.10
CA THR A 12 -8.06 -25.88 -3.45
C THR A 12 -7.58 -24.85 -2.44
N THR A 13 -6.98 -25.33 -1.35
CA THR A 13 -6.30 -24.48 -0.35
C THR A 13 -5.03 -23.80 -0.89
N ARG A 14 -4.56 -24.18 -2.09
CA ARG A 14 -3.44 -23.54 -2.78
C ARG A 14 -3.90 -22.38 -3.66
N ALA A 15 -5.18 -22.22 -3.90
CA ALA A 15 -5.73 -21.04 -4.58
C ALA A 15 -5.68 -19.86 -3.61
N GLY A 16 -4.73 -18.97 -3.80
CA GLY A 16 -4.51 -17.76 -3.00
C GLY A 16 -4.59 -16.50 -3.85
N CYS A 17 -4.38 -15.36 -3.22
CA CYS A 17 -4.18 -14.10 -3.91
C CYS A 17 -2.73 -13.99 -4.35
N SER A 18 -2.47 -13.91 -5.66
CA SER A 18 -1.10 -13.81 -6.21
C SER A 18 -0.35 -12.57 -5.70
N MET A 19 -1.04 -11.51 -5.34
CA MET A 19 -0.45 -10.32 -4.74
C MET A 19 0.09 -10.59 -3.34
N ALA A 20 -0.60 -11.45 -2.55
CA ALA A 20 -0.14 -11.80 -1.21
C ALA A 20 1.21 -12.54 -1.22
N ASP A 21 1.53 -13.19 -2.34
CA ASP A 21 2.80 -13.91 -2.54
C ASP A 21 3.94 -12.99 -3.04
N MET A 22 3.65 -11.72 -3.39
CA MET A 22 4.65 -10.76 -3.86
C MET A 22 5.44 -10.10 -2.73
N ALA A 23 5.02 -10.27 -1.48
CA ALA A 23 5.77 -9.85 -0.30
C ALA A 23 5.86 -11.04 0.67
N ASN A 24 7.06 -11.32 1.14
CA ASN A 24 7.32 -12.30 2.18
C ASN A 24 7.99 -11.64 3.38
N VAL A 25 7.97 -12.31 4.53
CA VAL A 25 8.51 -11.72 5.76
C VAL A 25 10.02 -11.47 5.68
N PRO A 26 10.87 -12.39 5.21
CA PRO A 26 12.31 -12.14 5.11
C PRO A 26 12.65 -10.87 4.30
N ASP A 27 12.07 -10.70 3.12
CA ASP A 27 12.36 -9.54 2.27
C ASP A 27 11.83 -8.23 2.89
N VAL A 28 10.67 -8.29 3.59
CA VAL A 28 10.12 -7.12 4.29
C VAL A 28 10.94 -6.77 5.52
N GLU A 29 11.44 -7.76 6.27
CA GLU A 29 12.35 -7.54 7.39
C GLU A 29 13.69 -6.95 6.93
N GLU A 30 14.24 -7.42 5.81
CA GLU A 30 15.45 -6.82 5.21
C GLU A 30 15.21 -5.36 4.82
N CYS A 31 14.12 -5.07 4.09
CA CYS A 31 13.72 -3.69 3.76
C CYS A 31 13.59 -2.83 5.03
N TRP A 32 12.92 -3.35 6.06
CA TRP A 32 12.73 -2.69 7.34
C TRP A 32 14.05 -2.29 7.99
N HIS A 33 15.00 -3.21 8.09
CA HIS A 33 16.30 -2.96 8.68
C HIS A 33 17.13 -1.95 7.88
N ILE A 34 17.13 -2.07 6.55
CA ILE A 34 17.83 -1.11 5.68
C ILE A 34 17.26 0.31 5.90
N LEU A 35 15.93 0.45 5.95
CA LEU A 35 15.30 1.75 6.14
C LEU A 35 15.60 2.36 7.52
N LEU A 36 15.64 1.53 8.57
CA LEU A 36 16.01 2.01 9.91
C LEU A 36 17.47 2.44 9.98
N GLU A 37 18.39 1.66 9.42
CA GLU A 37 19.83 1.90 9.51
C GLU A 37 20.30 3.04 8.59
N GLU A 38 19.94 2.99 7.30
CA GLU A 38 20.43 3.94 6.29
C GLU A 38 19.82 5.35 6.43
N LEU A 39 18.61 5.46 7.00
CA LEU A 39 17.89 6.73 7.14
C LEU A 39 17.75 7.19 8.59
N ASP A 40 18.39 6.49 9.53
CA ASP A 40 18.29 6.79 10.98
C ASP A 40 16.81 6.85 11.45
N LEU A 41 15.96 5.98 10.89
CA LEU A 41 14.55 5.90 11.29
C LEU A 41 14.39 5.05 12.54
N GLN A 42 13.30 5.27 13.28
CA GLN A 42 13.02 4.58 14.52
C GLN A 42 11.81 3.65 14.38
N ASP A 43 11.84 2.52 15.11
CA ASP A 43 10.65 1.67 15.27
C ASP A 43 9.62 2.42 16.14
N PRO A 44 8.34 2.54 15.71
CA PRO A 44 7.29 3.19 16.50
C PRO A 44 7.15 2.67 17.92
N LEU A 45 7.44 1.38 18.17
CA LEU A 45 7.36 0.77 19.50
C LEU A 45 8.57 1.08 20.39
N SER A 46 9.60 1.75 19.89
CA SER A 46 10.70 2.24 20.74
C SER A 46 10.29 3.43 21.63
N ARG A 47 9.12 4.03 21.38
CA ARG A 47 8.58 5.16 22.17
C ARG A 47 8.07 4.70 23.54
N GLU A 48 8.16 5.57 24.53
CA GLU A 48 7.54 5.36 25.85
C GLU A 48 6.02 5.22 25.75
N ASN A 49 5.40 5.99 24.86
CA ASN A 49 3.96 5.93 24.58
C ASN A 49 3.74 5.73 23.05
N PRO A 50 3.62 4.49 22.58
CA PRO A 50 3.41 4.21 21.16
C PRO A 50 2.12 4.79 20.58
N ASP A 51 1.15 5.14 21.43
CA ASP A 51 -0.14 5.71 21.02
C ASP A 51 -0.13 7.22 20.85
N GLU A 52 0.94 7.88 21.23
CA GLU A 52 1.09 9.32 21.07
C GLU A 52 1.29 9.71 19.60
N ILE A 53 0.66 10.84 19.21
CA ILE A 53 0.88 11.43 17.89
C ILE A 53 2.31 11.96 17.83
N ALA A 54 3.02 11.62 16.76
CA ALA A 54 4.38 12.07 16.53
C ALA A 54 4.42 13.56 16.16
N ASN A 55 5.50 14.23 16.54
CA ASN A 55 5.73 15.64 16.23
C ASN A 55 6.52 15.80 14.91
N GLN A 56 6.86 17.06 14.53
CA GLN A 56 7.54 17.36 13.27
C GLN A 56 9.00 16.88 13.20
N ASP A 57 9.65 16.71 14.36
CA ASP A 57 11.03 16.27 14.44
C ASP A 57 11.17 14.74 14.59
N ASP A 58 10.04 14.03 14.76
CA ASP A 58 10.02 12.59 14.89
C ASP A 58 10.24 11.92 13.52
N ASN A 59 10.94 10.78 13.52
CA ASN A 59 11.39 10.03 12.33
C ASN A 59 11.06 8.54 12.40
N PHE A 60 9.81 8.18 12.71
CA PHE A 60 9.40 6.78 12.80
C PHE A 60 9.10 6.17 11.45
N LEU A 61 9.42 4.87 11.32
CA LEU A 61 9.02 4.04 10.18
C LEU A 61 7.76 3.26 10.56
N VAL A 62 6.63 3.56 9.92
CA VAL A 62 5.34 2.93 10.24
C VAL A 62 4.96 1.92 9.15
N PRO A 63 4.87 0.61 9.46
CA PRO A 63 4.48 -0.39 8.49
C PRO A 63 2.96 -0.46 8.35
N VAL A 64 2.48 -0.49 7.11
CA VAL A 64 1.07 -0.68 6.76
C VAL A 64 0.96 -1.84 5.78
N THR A 65 0.09 -2.80 6.06
CA THR A 65 -0.18 -3.87 5.10
C THR A 65 -1.62 -3.88 4.63
N TYR A 66 -1.79 -4.12 3.35
CA TYR A 66 -3.11 -4.38 2.78
C TYR A 66 -3.62 -5.76 3.25
N MET A 67 -4.93 -5.88 3.42
CA MET A 67 -5.57 -7.11 3.91
C MET A 67 -5.21 -8.37 3.10
N ASN A 68 -4.94 -8.21 1.80
CA ASN A 68 -4.50 -9.28 0.91
C ASN A 68 -2.99 -9.52 1.05
N SER A 69 -2.57 -9.87 2.25
CA SER A 69 -1.22 -10.26 2.64
C SER A 69 -1.26 -11.50 3.52
N SER A 70 -0.11 -12.14 3.73
CA SER A 70 -0.03 -13.32 4.60
C SER A 70 -0.30 -12.98 6.08
N ALA A 71 -0.72 -13.98 6.86
CA ALA A 71 -0.87 -13.82 8.31
C ALA A 71 0.46 -13.45 8.99
N ALA A 72 1.59 -13.96 8.46
CA ALA A 72 2.91 -13.67 8.97
C ALA A 72 3.29 -12.19 8.78
N LEU A 73 2.97 -11.59 7.62
CA LEU A 73 3.16 -10.15 7.38
C LEU A 73 2.26 -9.29 8.26
N LYS A 74 1.01 -9.69 8.50
CA LYS A 74 0.13 -8.99 9.45
C LYS A 74 0.68 -9.02 10.86
N ALA A 75 1.25 -10.18 11.26
CA ALA A 75 1.92 -10.31 12.56
C ALA A 75 3.19 -9.43 12.64
N PHE A 76 3.98 -9.35 11.55
CA PHE A 76 5.11 -8.42 11.46
C PHE A 76 4.65 -6.97 11.70
N VAL A 77 3.63 -6.52 10.96
CA VAL A 77 3.08 -5.17 11.11
C VAL A 77 2.64 -4.89 12.56
N GLY A 78 1.95 -5.84 13.19
CA GLY A 78 1.53 -5.70 14.60
C GLY A 78 2.71 -5.62 15.57
N ARG A 79 3.81 -6.36 15.32
CA ARG A 79 5.03 -6.30 16.13
C ARG A 79 5.82 -5.00 16.00
N HIS A 80 5.57 -4.21 14.98
CA HIS A 80 6.24 -2.93 14.72
C HIS A 80 5.28 -1.73 14.78
N GLY A 81 4.18 -1.86 15.56
CA GLY A 81 3.27 -0.75 15.80
C GLY A 81 2.51 -0.24 14.59
N GLY A 82 2.39 -1.07 13.55
CA GLY A 82 1.67 -0.75 12.32
C GLY A 82 0.22 -1.22 12.30
N ILE A 83 -0.40 -1.19 11.12
CA ILE A 83 -1.83 -1.44 10.95
C ILE A 83 -2.14 -2.15 9.63
N VAL A 84 -3.27 -2.87 9.59
CA VAL A 84 -3.81 -3.50 8.39
C VAL A 84 -4.87 -2.60 7.77
N CYS A 85 -4.84 -2.38 6.45
CA CYS A 85 -5.87 -1.65 5.74
C CYS A 85 -6.68 -2.52 4.77
N THR A 86 -7.80 -1.98 4.33
CA THR A 86 -8.58 -2.40 3.16
C THR A 86 -8.55 -1.30 2.11
N SER A 87 -9.01 -1.57 0.88
CA SER A 87 -9.14 -0.51 -0.14
C SER A 87 -10.10 0.62 0.29
N THR A 88 -11.09 0.30 1.11
CA THR A 88 -12.10 1.28 1.55
C THR A 88 -11.56 2.24 2.63
N ASN A 89 -10.71 1.77 3.54
CA ASN A 89 -10.20 2.58 4.64
C ASN A 89 -8.73 3.01 4.47
N ALA A 90 -8.11 2.73 3.31
CA ALA A 90 -6.70 2.98 3.08
C ALA A 90 -6.29 4.45 3.35
N MET A 91 -7.15 5.42 2.97
CA MET A 91 -6.88 6.84 3.21
C MET A 91 -6.76 7.15 4.71
N GLY A 92 -7.77 6.79 5.52
CA GLY A 92 -7.72 7.02 6.96
C GLY A 92 -6.59 6.26 7.66
N VAL A 93 -6.22 5.08 7.14
CA VAL A 93 -5.06 4.31 7.64
C VAL A 93 -3.75 5.01 7.31
N LEU A 94 -3.58 5.56 6.10
CA LEU A 94 -2.36 6.32 5.75
C LEU A 94 -2.27 7.64 6.51
N GLU A 95 -3.38 8.35 6.74
CA GLU A 95 -3.43 9.52 7.62
C GLU A 95 -2.97 9.17 9.05
N TRP A 96 -3.49 8.08 9.59
CA TRP A 96 -3.07 7.56 10.88
C TRP A 96 -1.57 7.20 10.90
N ALA A 97 -1.09 6.49 9.88
CA ALA A 97 0.31 6.09 9.80
C ALA A 97 1.25 7.31 9.74
N LEU A 98 0.90 8.33 8.95
CA LEU A 98 1.66 9.58 8.88
C LEU A 98 1.67 10.33 10.20
N SER A 99 0.55 10.34 10.94
CA SER A 99 0.49 10.95 12.27
C SER A 99 1.38 10.25 13.31
N ARG A 100 1.71 8.97 13.07
CA ARG A 100 2.62 8.18 13.89
C ARG A 100 4.06 8.26 13.42
N ALA A 101 4.27 8.46 12.12
CA ALA A 101 5.60 8.58 11.54
C ALA A 101 6.30 9.90 11.94
N GLY A 102 5.55 10.97 12.16
CA GLY A 102 6.09 12.30 12.40
C GLY A 102 6.52 13.01 11.12
N GLY A 103 7.09 14.20 11.26
CA GLY A 103 7.46 15.05 10.11
C GLY A 103 8.58 14.46 9.25
N LEU A 104 9.53 13.75 9.85
CA LEU A 104 10.70 13.16 9.18
C LEU A 104 10.53 11.67 8.91
N GLY A 105 9.55 11.02 9.52
CA GLY A 105 9.32 9.59 9.38
C GLY A 105 8.68 9.18 8.05
N LYS A 106 8.49 7.89 7.86
CA LYS A 106 8.01 7.30 6.61
C LYS A 106 6.95 6.22 6.86
N VAL A 107 6.18 5.94 5.82
CA VAL A 107 5.23 4.83 5.79
C VAL A 107 5.75 3.75 4.83
N LEU A 108 5.98 2.52 5.32
CA LEU A 108 6.26 1.36 4.50
C LEU A 108 4.95 0.63 4.20
N PHE A 109 4.52 0.68 2.94
CA PHE A 109 3.24 0.13 2.49
C PHE A 109 3.44 -1.09 1.58
N PHE A 110 2.86 -2.22 1.94
CA PHE A 110 2.94 -3.48 1.19
C PHE A 110 1.64 -4.30 1.26
N PRO A 111 1.39 -5.27 0.37
CA PRO A 111 2.22 -5.66 -0.77
C PRO A 111 1.90 -4.90 -2.07
N ASP A 112 0.83 -4.10 -2.15
CA ASP A 112 0.36 -3.47 -3.40
C ASP A 112 0.81 -2.02 -3.53
N GLN A 113 1.69 -1.74 -4.51
CA GLN A 113 2.16 -0.38 -4.76
C GLN A 113 1.07 0.57 -5.27
N HIS A 114 0.09 0.05 -6.03
CA HIS A 114 -0.91 0.90 -6.68
C HIS A 114 -1.95 1.41 -5.69
N LEU A 115 -2.41 0.56 -4.77
CA LEU A 115 -3.30 0.99 -3.69
C LEU A 115 -2.65 2.10 -2.86
N GLY A 116 -1.41 1.90 -2.41
CA GLY A 116 -0.67 2.90 -1.64
C GLY A 116 -0.50 4.20 -2.43
N ARG A 117 -0.01 4.09 -3.68
CA ARG A 117 0.23 5.24 -4.57
C ARG A 117 -1.05 6.04 -4.86
N ASN A 118 -2.12 5.36 -5.29
CA ASN A 118 -3.37 6.04 -5.64
C ASN A 118 -4.02 6.69 -4.44
N THR A 119 -3.89 6.07 -3.25
CA THR A 119 -4.35 6.67 -2.00
C THR A 119 -3.53 7.90 -1.64
N ALA A 120 -2.21 7.85 -1.71
CA ALA A 120 -1.34 9.00 -1.44
C ALA A 120 -1.62 10.17 -2.39
N PHE A 121 -1.79 9.92 -3.70
CA PHE A 121 -2.24 10.95 -4.64
C PHE A 121 -3.59 11.57 -4.26
N LYS A 122 -4.54 10.77 -3.80
CA LYS A 122 -5.86 11.26 -3.34
C LYS A 122 -5.75 12.14 -2.09
N MET A 123 -4.72 11.92 -1.27
CA MET A 123 -4.38 12.73 -0.11
C MET A 123 -3.60 14.01 -0.46
N GLY A 124 -3.23 14.22 -1.73
CA GLY A 124 -2.53 15.42 -2.21
C GLY A 124 -1.01 15.28 -2.29
N PHE A 125 -0.46 14.10 -2.06
CA PHE A 125 0.97 13.84 -2.26
C PHE A 125 1.31 13.73 -3.74
N GLU A 126 2.56 14.02 -4.09
CA GLU A 126 3.07 13.98 -5.45
C GLU A 126 3.97 12.76 -5.70
N SER A 127 4.37 12.55 -6.95
CA SER A 127 5.23 11.40 -7.32
C SER A 127 6.57 11.38 -6.58
N GLY A 128 7.13 12.55 -6.25
CA GLY A 128 8.38 12.69 -5.51
C GLY A 128 8.27 12.28 -4.04
N ASP A 129 7.05 12.21 -3.49
CA ASP A 129 6.80 11.76 -2.13
C ASP A 129 6.75 10.23 -2.00
N MET A 130 6.93 9.50 -3.09
CA MET A 130 6.76 8.05 -3.16
C MET A 130 7.93 7.40 -3.89
N VAL A 131 8.49 6.37 -3.29
CA VAL A 131 9.48 5.50 -3.92
C VAL A 131 8.96 4.06 -3.95
N VAL A 132 9.30 3.31 -5.00
CA VAL A 132 8.96 1.88 -5.09
C VAL A 132 10.14 1.05 -4.63
N TRP A 133 9.93 0.23 -3.63
CA TRP A 133 10.90 -0.74 -3.15
C TRP A 133 10.76 -2.06 -3.90
N ASP A 134 11.74 -2.42 -4.70
CA ASP A 134 11.90 -3.76 -5.29
C ASP A 134 13.07 -4.46 -4.60
N PRO A 135 12.88 -5.59 -3.91
CA PRO A 135 13.98 -6.33 -3.27
C PRO A 135 15.09 -6.77 -4.24
N ARG A 136 14.78 -6.85 -5.53
CA ARG A 136 15.73 -7.22 -6.59
C ARG A 136 16.55 -6.04 -7.11
N GLU A 137 16.06 -4.82 -6.90
CA GLU A 137 16.67 -3.58 -7.38
C GLU A 137 16.33 -2.47 -6.38
N ILE A 138 17.11 -2.41 -5.30
CA ILE A 138 16.89 -1.45 -4.21
C ILE A 138 17.09 -0.03 -4.73
N PRO A 139 16.12 0.89 -4.51
CA PRO A 139 16.25 2.28 -4.96
C PRO A 139 17.42 2.99 -4.27
N ASP A 140 17.91 4.06 -4.89
CA ASP A 140 18.96 4.89 -4.31
C ASP A 140 18.51 5.50 -2.98
N THR A 141 19.43 5.56 -2.00
CA THR A 141 19.17 6.14 -0.67
C THR A 141 18.65 7.57 -0.76
N SER A 142 19.07 8.35 -1.76
CA SER A 142 18.59 9.72 -1.97
C SER A 142 17.11 9.77 -2.37
N GLU A 143 16.64 8.84 -3.19
CA GLU A 143 15.22 8.72 -3.58
C GLU A 143 14.38 8.29 -2.38
N ILE A 144 14.88 7.31 -1.61
CA ILE A 144 14.19 6.84 -0.41
C ILE A 144 14.12 7.95 0.64
N SER A 145 15.22 8.71 0.82
CA SER A 145 15.29 9.82 1.78
C SER A 145 14.26 10.91 1.46
N ALA A 146 14.08 11.26 0.19
CA ALA A 146 13.11 12.27 -0.23
C ALA A 146 11.65 11.83 -0.07
N ALA A 147 11.37 10.53 -0.16
CA ALA A 147 10.02 9.99 -0.14
C ALA A 147 9.41 9.95 1.27
N ARG A 148 8.10 10.16 1.36
CA ARG A 148 7.26 9.92 2.56
C ARG A 148 6.69 8.51 2.59
N PHE A 149 6.52 7.89 1.41
CA PHE A 149 5.99 6.55 1.26
C PHE A 149 7.00 5.65 0.55
N VAL A 150 7.33 4.54 1.18
CA VAL A 150 8.05 3.43 0.57
C VAL A 150 7.02 2.38 0.18
N LEU A 151 6.81 2.20 -1.10
CA LEU A 151 5.77 1.33 -1.67
C LEU A 151 6.40 0.04 -2.17
N TRP A 152 5.96 -1.10 -1.66
CA TRP A 152 6.45 -2.41 -2.10
C TRP A 152 6.13 -2.67 -3.57
N HIS A 153 7.08 -3.22 -4.34
CA HIS A 153 6.92 -3.54 -5.75
C HIS A 153 6.03 -4.77 -5.97
N GLY A 154 4.82 -4.73 -5.46
CA GLY A 154 3.78 -5.73 -5.68
C GLY A 154 2.55 -5.12 -6.35
N TYR A 155 1.69 -5.95 -6.91
CA TYR A 155 0.49 -5.53 -7.62
C TYR A 155 -0.53 -6.66 -7.75
N CYS A 156 -1.79 -6.30 -7.94
CA CYS A 156 -2.82 -7.28 -8.30
C CYS A 156 -2.78 -7.60 -9.80
N SER A 157 -2.48 -8.85 -10.15
CA SER A 157 -2.39 -9.29 -11.55
C SER A 157 -3.70 -9.11 -12.34
N VAL A 158 -4.84 -9.09 -11.66
CA VAL A 158 -6.15 -8.83 -12.29
C VAL A 158 -6.27 -7.35 -12.63
N HIS A 159 -5.97 -6.45 -11.69
CA HIS A 159 -6.10 -5.00 -11.90
C HIS A 159 -5.11 -4.45 -12.93
N GLN A 160 -3.96 -5.11 -13.15
CA GLN A 160 -3.02 -4.75 -14.21
C GLN A 160 -3.55 -5.02 -15.63
N ARG A 161 -4.64 -5.77 -15.77
CA ARG A 161 -5.25 -6.06 -17.09
C ARG A 161 -6.17 -4.95 -17.57
N PHE A 162 -6.57 -4.03 -16.70
CA PHE A 162 -7.40 -2.89 -17.07
C PHE A 162 -6.55 -1.78 -17.69
N THR A 163 -7.06 -1.18 -18.77
CA THR A 163 -6.33 -0.19 -19.57
C THR A 163 -7.18 1.06 -19.82
N VAL A 164 -6.52 2.18 -20.12
CA VAL A 164 -7.19 3.43 -20.50
C VAL A 164 -8.04 3.23 -21.75
N ASN A 165 -7.56 2.46 -22.75
CA ASN A 165 -8.31 2.19 -23.97
C ASN A 165 -9.67 1.50 -23.70
N GLN A 166 -9.76 0.66 -22.66
CA GLN A 166 -11.04 0.06 -22.27
C GLN A 166 -11.99 1.11 -21.70
N ILE A 167 -11.48 2.09 -20.96
CA ILE A 167 -12.28 3.22 -20.46
C ILE A 167 -12.79 4.07 -21.62
N ASP A 168 -11.92 4.42 -22.57
CA ASP A 168 -12.27 5.21 -23.75
C ASP A 168 -13.35 4.51 -24.58
N ASN A 169 -13.19 3.22 -24.84
CA ASN A 169 -14.20 2.41 -25.54
C ASN A 169 -15.55 2.38 -24.79
N LEU A 170 -15.53 2.27 -23.46
CA LEU A 170 -16.77 2.30 -22.68
C LEU A 170 -17.46 3.66 -22.73
N ARG A 171 -16.71 4.77 -22.73
CA ARG A 171 -17.27 6.12 -22.89
C ARG A 171 -17.94 6.32 -24.26
N GLU A 172 -17.35 5.74 -25.31
CA GLU A 172 -17.94 5.79 -26.66
C GLU A 172 -19.23 4.95 -26.75
N LEU A 173 -19.18 3.72 -26.20
CA LEU A 173 -20.31 2.79 -26.26
C LEU A 173 -21.47 3.18 -25.33
N HIS A 174 -21.15 3.84 -24.21
CA HIS A 174 -22.11 4.21 -23.17
C HIS A 174 -21.93 5.68 -22.74
N PRO A 175 -22.28 6.65 -23.60
CA PRO A 175 -22.16 8.07 -23.28
C PRO A 175 -22.92 8.43 -22.00
N GLY A 176 -22.24 9.06 -21.04
CA GLY A 176 -22.83 9.48 -19.77
C GLY A 176 -22.83 8.39 -18.66
N ALA A 177 -22.32 7.19 -18.93
CA ALA A 177 -22.10 6.21 -17.87
C ALA A 177 -20.93 6.62 -16.97
N MET A 178 -21.11 6.50 -15.66
CA MET A 178 -20.03 6.69 -14.69
C MET A 178 -19.10 5.47 -14.72
N ILE A 179 -17.82 5.69 -14.93
CA ILE A 179 -16.79 4.65 -14.91
C ILE A 179 -16.09 4.66 -13.56
N VAL A 180 -16.27 3.58 -12.81
CA VAL A 180 -15.67 3.36 -11.49
C VAL A 180 -14.63 2.26 -11.59
N VAL A 181 -13.44 2.50 -11.03
CA VAL A 181 -12.34 1.52 -11.02
C VAL A 181 -11.81 1.31 -9.60
N HIS A 182 -11.21 0.15 -9.38
CA HIS A 182 -10.60 -0.16 -8.10
C HIS A 182 -9.25 0.58 -7.94
N PRO A 183 -8.90 1.09 -6.74
CA PRO A 183 -7.64 1.81 -6.52
C PRO A 183 -6.36 0.96 -6.65
N GLU A 184 -6.45 -0.36 -6.78
CA GLU A 184 -5.33 -1.24 -7.16
C GLU A 184 -5.04 -1.20 -8.68
N CYS A 185 -5.85 -0.55 -9.49
CA CYS A 185 -5.53 -0.33 -10.89
C CYS A 185 -4.32 0.59 -11.05
N ASN A 186 -3.65 0.47 -12.20
CA ASN A 186 -2.55 1.38 -12.54
C ASN A 186 -3.02 2.84 -12.47
N ARG A 187 -2.13 3.75 -12.04
CA ARG A 187 -2.43 5.18 -11.87
C ARG A 187 -3.13 5.81 -13.08
N LYS A 188 -2.69 5.49 -14.30
CA LYS A 188 -3.30 6.02 -15.54
C LYS A 188 -4.76 5.61 -15.70
N VAL A 189 -5.11 4.39 -15.28
CA VAL A 189 -6.48 3.88 -15.33
C VAL A 189 -7.34 4.59 -14.28
N VAL A 190 -6.83 4.76 -13.06
CA VAL A 190 -7.53 5.50 -12.00
C VAL A 190 -7.73 6.96 -12.40
N GLN A 191 -6.74 7.60 -13.04
CA GLN A 191 -6.88 8.99 -13.52
C GLN A 191 -7.89 9.16 -14.67
N ALA A 192 -8.07 8.14 -15.49
CA ALA A 192 -9.01 8.19 -16.61
C ALA A 192 -10.46 7.88 -16.20
N ALA A 193 -10.67 7.24 -15.04
CA ALA A 193 -11.98 6.92 -14.49
C ALA A 193 -12.63 8.14 -13.78
N ASP A 194 -13.89 8.00 -13.45
CA ASP A 194 -14.66 9.06 -12.77
C ASP A 194 -14.59 8.91 -11.24
N ALA A 195 -14.36 7.66 -10.76
CA ALA A 195 -14.20 7.34 -9.34
C ALA A 195 -13.38 6.05 -9.13
#